data_c2694caef12e00954c37c35e2502c7eb
#
_entry.id   c2694caef12e00954c37c35e2502c7eb
#
_cell.length_a   1.000
_cell.length_b   1.000
_cell.length_c   1.000
_cell.angle_alpha   90.00
_cell.angle_beta   90.00
_cell.angle_gamma   90.00
#
_symmetry.space_group_name_H-M   'P 1'
#
loop_
_entity.id
_entity.type
_entity.pdbx_description
1 polymer ?
#
loop_
_entity_poly.entity_id
_entity_poly.type
_entity_poly.pdbx_seq_one_letter_code
_entity_poly.pdbx_strand_id
1 'polypeptide(L)'
;MADFDQDENPFASPQITEPMTVVSQTPKAVHHDELPSRWLRLGAALIDSIILLVICMPAAIVMILILGSLGDANAWLIQILSSIIGFVIGVMGHLLVNGYLLAYYGQTVGKYACGIKIVRYEDQELTTLGHLMLLRYMPMTLLGQIPYIGIVFTLVDVLMIFNAEKRCMHDYIAGTIVVKA
;
A
#
# COMPACT_ATOMS: atom_id res chain seq x y z
N MET A 1 -70.40 -24.22 -18.56
CA MET A 1 -69.67 -23.08 -19.10
C MET A 1 -68.58 -22.87 -18.09
N ALA A 2 -67.41 -23.45 -18.38
CA ALA A 2 -66.25 -23.42 -17.42
C ALA A 2 -65.51 -22.10 -17.56
N ASP A 3 -65.43 -21.42 -16.45
CA ASP A 3 -64.69 -20.19 -16.31
C ASP A 3 -63.19 -20.53 -16.38
N PHE A 4 -62.52 -20.10 -17.45
CA PHE A 4 -61.10 -20.27 -17.60
C PHE A 4 -60.43 -19.12 -16.84
N ASP A 5 -59.81 -19.49 -15.73
CA ASP A 5 -58.96 -18.60 -14.94
C ASP A 5 -57.81 -18.10 -15.82
N GLN A 6 -57.80 -16.81 -16.11
CA GLN A 6 -56.83 -16.17 -17.04
C GLN A 6 -55.49 -15.83 -16.40
N ASP A 7 -55.24 -16.29 -15.17
CA ASP A 7 -54.08 -15.81 -14.38
C ASP A 7 -52.81 -16.69 -14.46
N GLU A 8 -52.84 -17.80 -15.21
CA GLU A 8 -51.66 -18.63 -15.46
C GLU A 8 -51.14 -18.53 -16.89
N ASN A 9 -50.51 -17.44 -17.24
CA ASN A 9 -49.71 -17.37 -18.45
C ASN A 9 -48.29 -17.94 -18.19
N PRO A 10 -47.99 -19.19 -18.64
CA PRO A 10 -46.69 -19.82 -18.41
C PRO A 10 -45.53 -19.12 -19.12
N PHE A 11 -45.83 -18.12 -19.97
CA PHE A 11 -44.84 -17.31 -20.68
C PHE A 11 -44.79 -15.86 -20.16
N ALA A 12 -45.46 -15.53 -19.06
CA ALA A 12 -45.35 -14.22 -18.45
C ALA A 12 -43.91 -14.04 -17.94
N SER A 13 -43.24 -12.98 -18.39
CA SER A 13 -41.95 -12.61 -17.84
C SER A 13 -42.06 -12.42 -16.33
N PRO A 14 -41.13 -12.95 -15.53
CA PRO A 14 -41.17 -12.76 -14.10
C PRO A 14 -41.26 -11.26 -13.79
N GLN A 15 -42.34 -10.88 -13.17
CA GLN A 15 -42.50 -9.51 -12.67
C GLN A 15 -41.46 -9.32 -11.55
N ILE A 16 -40.40 -8.56 -11.84
CA ILE A 16 -39.44 -8.12 -10.82
C ILE A 16 -40.18 -7.13 -9.94
N THR A 17 -40.87 -7.65 -8.94
CA THR A 17 -41.66 -6.87 -7.99
C THR A 17 -40.83 -6.18 -6.90
N GLU A 18 -39.56 -6.51 -6.82
CA GLU A 18 -38.64 -5.79 -5.96
C GLU A 18 -37.85 -4.77 -6.79
N PRO A 19 -37.90 -3.48 -6.47
CA PRO A 19 -36.94 -2.54 -7.04
C PRO A 19 -35.56 -3.09 -6.67
N MET A 20 -34.77 -3.49 -7.69
CA MET A 20 -33.35 -3.70 -7.49
C MET A 20 -32.82 -2.39 -6.87
N THR A 21 -32.72 -2.36 -5.56
CA THR A 21 -31.92 -1.35 -4.87
C THR A 21 -30.50 -1.62 -5.37
N VAL A 22 -30.16 -0.99 -6.49
CA VAL A 22 -28.75 -0.74 -6.81
C VAL A 22 -28.27 0.05 -5.61
N VAL A 23 -27.66 -0.67 -4.66
CA VAL A 23 -26.89 -0.03 -3.60
C VAL A 23 -25.78 0.68 -4.35
N SER A 24 -26.08 1.88 -4.81
CA SER A 24 -25.09 2.84 -5.22
C SER A 24 -24.27 3.06 -3.96
N GLN A 25 -23.15 2.33 -3.87
CA GLN A 25 -22.11 2.61 -2.88
C GLN A 25 -21.54 3.98 -3.26
N THR A 26 -22.25 5.03 -2.85
CA THR A 26 -21.65 6.35 -2.87
C THR A 26 -20.37 6.24 -2.06
N PRO A 27 -19.21 6.59 -2.64
CA PRO A 27 -17.95 6.54 -1.95
C PRO A 27 -18.12 7.22 -0.60
N LYS A 28 -17.82 6.51 0.49
CA LYS A 28 -17.95 7.05 1.84
C LYS A 28 -17.01 8.25 1.92
N ALA A 29 -17.58 9.45 1.96
CA ALA A 29 -16.77 10.67 2.01
C ALA A 29 -15.89 10.62 3.27
N VAL A 30 -14.57 10.68 3.07
CA VAL A 30 -13.62 10.74 4.18
C VAL A 30 -13.80 12.08 4.89
N HIS A 31 -14.27 12.05 6.12
CA HIS A 31 -14.37 13.27 6.92
C HIS A 31 -12.97 13.78 7.24
N HIS A 32 -12.77 15.09 7.09
CA HIS A 32 -11.48 15.76 7.32
C HIS A 32 -10.93 15.50 8.74
N ASP A 33 -11.81 15.25 9.72
CA ASP A 33 -11.48 14.97 11.12
C ASP A 33 -10.91 13.56 11.34
N GLU A 34 -11.15 12.63 10.41
CA GLU A 34 -10.60 11.27 10.44
C GLU A 34 -9.17 11.21 9.90
N LEU A 35 -8.73 12.27 9.20
CA LEU A 35 -7.38 12.33 8.64
C LEU A 35 -6.37 12.69 9.73
N PRO A 36 -5.31 11.87 9.92
CA PRO A 36 -4.25 12.18 10.85
C PRO A 36 -3.48 13.43 10.42
N SER A 37 -2.81 14.06 11.38
CA SER A 37 -1.94 15.19 11.08
C SER A 37 -0.78 14.75 10.17
N ARG A 38 -0.25 15.67 9.38
CA ARG A 38 0.90 15.43 8.49
C ARG A 38 2.13 14.97 9.28
N TRP A 39 2.37 15.58 10.43
CA TRP A 39 3.47 15.25 11.31
C TRP A 39 3.36 13.85 11.91
N LEU A 40 2.15 13.39 12.23
CA LEU A 40 1.92 12.05 12.73
C LEU A 40 2.25 10.98 11.68
N ARG A 41 1.88 11.22 10.41
CA ARG A 41 2.24 10.35 9.30
C ARG A 41 3.75 10.31 9.05
N LEU A 42 4.39 11.48 9.08
CA LEU A 42 5.84 11.59 8.95
C LEU A 42 6.55 10.87 10.09
N GLY A 43 6.10 11.06 11.32
CA GLY A 43 6.64 10.35 12.50
C GLY A 43 6.51 8.83 12.38
N ALA A 44 5.35 8.33 11.93
CA ALA A 44 5.16 6.91 11.68
C ALA A 44 6.12 6.37 10.62
N ALA A 45 6.30 7.09 9.51
CA ALA A 45 7.23 6.70 8.45
C ALA A 45 8.70 6.70 8.94
N LEU A 46 9.06 7.64 9.80
CA LEU A 46 10.39 7.72 10.41
C LEU A 46 10.68 6.54 11.33
N ILE A 47 9.71 6.17 12.17
CA ILE A 47 9.79 4.97 13.03
C ILE A 47 9.98 3.72 12.17
N ASP A 48 9.15 3.52 11.14
CA ASP A 48 9.25 2.39 10.22
C ASP A 48 10.63 2.34 9.54
N SER A 49 11.14 3.50 9.10
CA SER A 49 12.44 3.60 8.43
C SER A 49 13.60 3.23 9.37
N ILE A 50 13.55 3.68 10.63
CA ILE A 50 14.57 3.33 11.64
C ILE A 50 14.55 1.83 11.93
N ILE A 51 13.39 1.25 12.12
CA ILE A 51 13.24 -0.20 12.38
C ILE A 51 13.80 -1.01 11.22
N LEU A 52 13.43 -0.68 9.99
CA LEU A 52 13.94 -1.38 8.79
C LEU A 52 15.44 -1.19 8.61
N LEU A 53 15.95 0.02 8.87
CA LEU A 53 17.39 0.29 8.82
C LEU A 53 18.15 -0.62 9.79
N VAL A 54 17.72 -0.70 11.05
CA VAL A 54 18.39 -1.52 12.07
C VAL A 54 18.34 -3.01 11.71
N ILE A 55 17.22 -3.49 11.20
CA ILE A 55 17.03 -4.91 10.84
C ILE A 55 17.78 -5.29 9.56
N CYS A 56 17.77 -4.44 8.54
CA CYS A 56 18.41 -4.73 7.25
C CYS A 56 19.91 -4.37 7.22
N MET A 57 20.39 -3.51 8.12
CA MET A 57 21.79 -3.05 8.15
C MET A 57 22.83 -4.18 8.25
N PRO A 58 22.66 -5.21 9.11
CA PRO A 58 23.65 -6.29 9.19
C PRO A 58 23.77 -7.03 7.86
N ALA A 59 22.66 -7.34 7.20
CA ALA A 59 22.64 -8.00 5.90
C ALA A 59 23.26 -7.12 4.79
N ALA A 60 23.00 -5.82 4.82
CA ALA A 60 23.61 -4.85 3.90
C ALA A 60 25.13 -4.76 4.08
N ILE A 61 25.63 -4.75 5.31
CA ILE A 61 27.07 -4.73 5.60
C ILE A 61 27.73 -6.00 5.04
N VAL A 62 27.18 -7.17 5.33
CA VAL A 62 27.69 -8.44 4.83
C VAL A 62 27.71 -8.46 3.29
N MET A 63 26.65 -7.97 2.65
CA MET A 63 26.57 -7.84 1.21
C MET A 63 27.70 -6.94 0.65
N ILE A 64 27.91 -5.76 1.24
CA ILE A 64 28.96 -4.82 0.81
C ILE A 64 30.34 -5.44 0.94
N LEU A 65 30.61 -6.15 2.03
CA LEU A 65 31.89 -6.83 2.25
C LEU A 65 32.14 -7.94 1.22
N ILE A 66 31.13 -8.76 0.93
CA ILE A 66 31.23 -9.85 -0.06
C ILE A 66 31.43 -9.27 -1.47
N LEU A 67 30.58 -8.35 -1.90
CA LEU A 67 30.63 -7.78 -3.25
C LEU A 67 31.86 -6.91 -3.45
N GLY A 68 32.30 -6.18 -2.42
CA GLY A 68 33.51 -5.37 -2.44
C GLY A 68 34.80 -6.22 -2.57
N SER A 69 34.78 -7.46 -2.09
CA SER A 69 35.92 -8.38 -2.24
C SER A 69 36.09 -8.94 -3.68
N LEU A 70 35.09 -8.78 -4.55
CA LEU A 70 35.15 -9.29 -5.94
C LEU A 70 35.99 -8.41 -6.88
N GLY A 71 36.43 -7.24 -6.43
CA GLY A 71 37.21 -6.29 -7.22
C GLY A 71 36.43 -5.57 -8.31
N ASP A 72 37.10 -4.67 -9.03
CA ASP A 72 36.48 -3.77 -9.99
C ASP A 72 36.23 -4.35 -11.40
N ALA A 73 36.66 -5.60 -11.64
CA ALA A 73 36.69 -6.20 -12.99
C ALA A 73 35.30 -6.24 -13.69
N ASN A 74 34.20 -6.21 -12.91
CA ASN A 74 32.82 -6.22 -13.42
C ASN A 74 31.92 -5.29 -12.60
N ALA A 75 32.32 -4.04 -12.43
CA ALA A 75 31.60 -3.07 -11.58
C ALA A 75 30.10 -2.94 -11.92
N TRP A 76 29.72 -2.98 -13.19
CA TRP A 76 28.31 -2.92 -13.60
C TRP A 76 27.52 -4.17 -13.16
N LEU A 77 28.14 -5.37 -13.23
CA LEU A 77 27.51 -6.62 -12.78
C LEU A 77 27.33 -6.62 -11.26
N ILE A 78 28.35 -6.17 -10.53
CA ILE A 78 28.28 -6.01 -9.07
C ILE A 78 27.16 -5.03 -8.70
N GLN A 79 27.02 -3.92 -9.42
CA GLN A 79 25.94 -2.95 -9.20
C GLN A 79 24.55 -3.57 -9.42
N ILE A 80 24.34 -4.34 -10.48
CA ILE A 80 23.06 -5.01 -10.73
C ILE A 80 22.76 -6.05 -9.64
N LEU A 81 23.74 -6.90 -9.32
CA LEU A 81 23.57 -7.91 -8.28
C LEU A 81 23.26 -7.29 -6.91
N SER A 82 23.97 -6.23 -6.54
CA SER A 82 23.70 -5.51 -5.28
C SER A 82 22.32 -4.92 -5.23
N SER A 83 21.82 -4.36 -6.34
CA SER A 83 20.47 -3.81 -6.45
C SER A 83 19.41 -4.90 -6.29
N ILE A 84 19.58 -6.04 -6.95
CA ILE A 84 18.64 -7.17 -6.86
C ILE A 84 18.63 -7.75 -5.44
N ILE A 85 19.79 -8.00 -4.86
CA ILE A 85 19.91 -8.55 -3.50
C ILE A 85 19.36 -7.56 -2.49
N GLY A 86 19.69 -6.28 -2.61
CA GLY A 86 19.18 -5.20 -1.74
C GLY A 86 17.66 -5.07 -1.82
N PHE A 87 17.09 -5.19 -3.03
CA PHE A 87 15.64 -5.21 -3.23
C PHE A 87 14.99 -6.40 -2.49
N VAL A 88 15.51 -7.60 -2.65
CA VAL A 88 14.99 -8.80 -1.99
C VAL A 88 15.09 -8.67 -0.47
N ILE A 89 16.24 -8.24 0.06
CA ILE A 89 16.43 -8.00 1.50
C ILE A 89 15.43 -6.97 2.02
N GLY A 90 15.25 -5.86 1.30
CA GLY A 90 14.32 -4.80 1.67
C GLY A 90 12.86 -5.28 1.71
N VAL A 91 12.40 -5.99 0.68
CA VAL A 91 11.04 -6.55 0.61
C VAL A 91 10.83 -7.60 1.70
N MET A 92 11.77 -8.53 1.87
CA MET A 92 11.69 -9.56 2.92
C MET A 92 11.72 -8.96 4.31
N GLY A 93 12.61 -8.02 4.57
CA GLY A 93 12.67 -7.30 5.85
C GLY A 93 11.36 -6.56 6.14
N HIS A 94 10.80 -5.88 5.15
CA HIS A 94 9.51 -5.20 5.29
C HIS A 94 8.37 -6.17 5.61
N LEU A 95 8.30 -7.32 4.91
CA LEU A 95 7.30 -8.35 5.14
C LEU A 95 7.45 -9.02 6.51
N LEU A 96 8.67 -9.31 6.93
CA LEU A 96 8.92 -9.92 8.25
C LEU A 96 8.50 -8.99 9.40
N VAL A 97 8.78 -7.70 9.26
CA VAL A 97 8.47 -6.71 10.32
C VAL A 97 7.00 -6.31 10.31
N ASN A 98 6.47 -6.02 9.12
CA ASN A 98 5.16 -5.36 8.98
C ASN A 98 4.07 -6.29 8.42
N GLY A 99 4.42 -7.45 7.84
CA GLY A 99 3.49 -8.29 7.07
C GLY A 99 2.25 -8.70 7.87
N TYR A 100 2.42 -9.12 9.11
CA TYR A 100 1.31 -9.47 9.98
C TYR A 100 0.38 -8.28 10.26
N LEU A 101 0.95 -7.15 10.68
CA LEU A 101 0.19 -5.94 10.98
C LEU A 101 -0.51 -5.37 9.74
N LEU A 102 0.15 -5.42 8.60
CA LEU A 102 -0.43 -4.98 7.32
C LEU A 102 -1.59 -5.88 6.88
N ALA A 103 -1.47 -7.21 7.05
CA ALA A 103 -2.48 -8.16 6.63
C ALA A 103 -3.77 -8.06 7.46
N TYR A 104 -3.65 -7.89 8.78
CA TYR A 104 -4.78 -7.94 9.69
C TYR A 104 -5.30 -6.59 10.15
N TYR A 105 -4.45 -5.57 10.21
CA TYR A 105 -4.81 -4.25 10.74
C TYR A 105 -4.62 -3.11 9.74
N GLY A 106 -4.02 -3.39 8.56
CA GLY A 106 -3.67 -2.34 7.60
C GLY A 106 -2.63 -1.36 8.14
N GLN A 107 -1.75 -1.82 9.03
CA GLN A 107 -0.79 -0.96 9.73
C GLN A 107 0.64 -1.47 9.56
N THR A 108 1.62 -0.57 9.56
CA THR A 108 3.02 -0.88 9.83
C THR A 108 3.29 -0.68 11.33
N VAL A 109 4.42 -1.12 11.83
CA VAL A 109 4.80 -0.94 13.25
C VAL A 109 4.77 0.53 13.64
N GLY A 110 5.33 1.42 12.81
CA GLY A 110 5.31 2.86 13.08
C GLY A 110 3.89 3.45 13.03
N LYS A 111 3.05 2.98 12.10
CA LYS A 111 1.65 3.41 12.04
C LYS A 111 0.84 2.90 13.21
N TYR A 112 1.08 1.67 13.65
CA TYR A 112 0.47 1.11 14.85
C TYR A 112 0.81 1.95 16.10
N ALA A 113 2.09 2.29 16.26
CA ALA A 113 2.55 3.15 17.36
C ALA A 113 1.93 4.55 17.34
N CYS A 114 1.61 5.07 16.14
CA CYS A 114 0.97 6.37 15.95
C CYS A 114 -0.56 6.33 15.92
N GLY A 115 -1.21 5.16 16.08
CA GLY A 115 -2.67 5.02 16.04
C GLY A 115 -3.30 5.41 14.69
N ILE A 116 -2.63 5.05 13.58
CA ILE A 116 -3.10 5.31 12.21
C ILE A 116 -3.07 4.04 11.38
N LYS A 117 -4.00 3.90 10.43
CA LYS A 117 -4.13 2.72 9.55
C LYS A 117 -4.33 3.09 8.10
N ILE A 118 -4.01 2.15 7.21
CA ILE A 118 -4.19 2.25 5.76
C ILE A 118 -5.52 1.58 5.41
N VAL A 119 -6.35 2.30 4.68
CA VAL A 119 -7.63 1.78 4.17
C VAL A 119 -7.76 2.12 2.69
N ARG A 120 -8.65 1.45 1.99
CA ARG A 120 -9.00 1.79 0.62
C ARG A 120 -9.73 3.14 0.60
N TYR A 121 -9.47 3.94 -0.42
CA TYR A 121 -10.03 5.29 -0.52
C TYR A 121 -11.55 5.28 -0.75
N GLU A 122 -12.07 4.31 -1.50
CA GLU A 122 -13.47 4.26 -1.94
C GLU A 122 -14.44 3.86 -0.82
N ASP A 123 -14.13 2.80 -0.08
CA ASP A 123 -15.03 2.17 0.90
C ASP A 123 -14.51 2.25 2.34
N GLN A 124 -13.28 2.71 2.54
CA GLN A 124 -12.58 2.77 3.83
C GLN A 124 -12.41 1.39 4.49
N GLU A 125 -12.47 0.32 3.69
CA GLU A 125 -12.21 -1.02 4.17
C GLU A 125 -10.71 -1.34 4.15
N LEU A 126 -10.33 -2.40 4.88
CA LEU A 126 -8.95 -2.87 4.88
C LEU A 126 -8.58 -3.42 3.50
N THR A 127 -7.43 -3.00 3.01
CA THR A 127 -6.89 -3.47 1.74
C THR A 127 -6.11 -4.77 1.93
N THR A 128 -6.19 -5.68 0.97
CA THR A 128 -5.44 -6.93 1.02
C THR A 128 -3.93 -6.69 1.02
N LEU A 129 -3.17 -7.55 1.72
CA LEU A 129 -1.70 -7.45 1.77
C LEU A 129 -1.07 -7.44 0.37
N GLY A 130 -1.57 -8.30 -0.53
CA GLY A 130 -1.07 -8.36 -1.91
C GLY A 130 -1.23 -7.04 -2.66
N HIS A 131 -2.37 -6.39 -2.54
CA HIS A 131 -2.64 -5.09 -3.15
C HIS A 131 -1.69 -4.01 -2.58
N LEU A 132 -1.51 -3.97 -1.25
CA LEU A 132 -0.57 -3.04 -0.61
C LEU A 132 0.86 -3.29 -1.08
N MET A 133 1.31 -4.56 -1.13
CA MET A 133 2.65 -4.89 -1.59
C MET A 133 2.88 -4.49 -3.04
N LEU A 134 1.97 -4.88 -3.95
CA LEU A 134 2.16 -4.68 -5.39
C LEU A 134 2.00 -3.22 -5.82
N LEU A 135 1.02 -2.50 -5.29
CA LEU A 135 0.69 -1.17 -5.79
C LEU A 135 1.24 -0.03 -4.92
N ARG A 136 1.45 -0.27 -3.61
CA ARG A 136 1.91 0.75 -2.69
C ARG A 136 3.43 0.68 -2.43
N TYR A 137 3.96 -0.52 -2.15
CA TYR A 137 5.35 -0.67 -1.73
C TYR A 137 6.29 -1.01 -2.88
N MET A 138 5.91 -1.91 -3.79
CA MET A 138 6.77 -2.36 -4.88
C MET A 138 7.19 -1.24 -5.85
N PRO A 139 6.31 -0.36 -6.33
CA PRO A 139 6.73 0.72 -7.22
C PRO A 139 7.77 1.64 -6.57
N MET A 140 7.59 1.97 -5.29
CA MET A 140 8.51 2.84 -4.56
C MET A 140 9.86 2.18 -4.32
N THR A 141 9.87 0.89 -3.96
CA THR A 141 11.12 0.13 -3.78
C THR A 141 11.87 -0.03 -5.09
N LEU A 142 11.19 -0.29 -6.21
CA LEU A 142 11.83 -0.41 -7.54
C LEU A 142 12.41 0.93 -8.00
N LEU A 143 11.65 2.01 -7.89
CA LEU A 143 12.12 3.35 -8.24
C LEU A 143 13.28 3.80 -7.35
N GLY A 144 13.25 3.42 -6.08
CA GLY A 144 14.32 3.68 -5.11
C GLY A 144 15.67 3.05 -5.46
N GLN A 145 15.69 1.98 -6.30
CA GLN A 145 16.93 1.35 -6.76
C GLN A 145 17.68 2.16 -7.83
N ILE A 146 17.02 3.14 -8.46
CA ILE A 146 17.65 3.95 -9.51
C ILE A 146 18.38 5.12 -8.85
N PRO A 147 19.71 5.21 -8.97
CA PRO A 147 20.50 6.31 -8.40
C PRO A 147 19.96 7.67 -8.86
N TYR A 148 19.97 8.65 -7.96
CA TYR A 148 19.48 10.02 -8.15
C TYR A 148 17.96 10.12 -8.39
N ILE A 149 17.38 9.33 -9.31
CA ILE A 149 15.94 9.31 -9.58
C ILE A 149 15.17 8.85 -8.33
N GLY A 150 15.63 7.78 -7.68
CA GLY A 150 15.00 7.27 -6.45
C GLY A 150 14.95 8.30 -5.34
N ILE A 151 16.00 9.11 -5.17
CA ILE A 151 16.04 10.19 -4.17
C ILE A 151 14.96 11.23 -4.50
N VAL A 152 14.90 11.68 -5.76
CA VAL A 152 13.91 12.68 -6.21
C VAL A 152 12.49 12.15 -6.01
N PHE A 153 12.22 10.90 -6.41
CA PHE A 153 10.92 10.26 -6.23
C PHE A 153 10.52 10.15 -4.77
N THR A 154 11.44 9.74 -3.89
CA THR A 154 11.20 9.65 -2.45
C THR A 154 10.88 11.03 -1.85
N LEU A 155 11.62 12.06 -2.26
CA LEU A 155 11.36 13.43 -1.81
C LEU A 155 9.99 13.93 -2.28
N VAL A 156 9.65 13.70 -3.54
CA VAL A 156 8.32 14.06 -4.09
C VAL A 156 7.22 13.33 -3.34
N ASP A 157 7.35 12.01 -3.12
CA ASP A 157 6.37 11.21 -2.38
C ASP A 157 6.13 11.75 -0.98
N VAL A 158 7.20 12.06 -0.24
CA VAL A 158 7.10 12.64 1.11
C VAL A 158 6.50 14.05 1.08
N LEU A 159 6.89 14.88 0.11
CA LEU A 159 6.36 16.25 -0.02
C LEU A 159 4.87 16.28 -0.37
N MET A 160 4.37 15.29 -1.10
CA MET A 160 2.94 15.18 -1.42
C MET A 160 2.04 15.04 -0.18
N ILE A 161 2.56 14.66 0.99
CA ILE A 161 1.81 14.64 2.26
C ILE A 161 1.28 16.05 2.63
N PHE A 162 1.93 17.10 2.12
CA PHE A 162 1.52 18.49 2.34
C PHE A 162 0.39 18.96 1.42
N ASN A 163 -0.01 18.15 0.45
CA ASN A 163 -1.17 18.41 -0.41
C ASN A 163 -2.48 18.51 0.42
N ALA A 164 -3.52 19.09 -0.18
CA ALA A 164 -4.83 19.27 0.45
C ALA A 164 -5.47 17.94 0.90
N GLU A 165 -5.34 16.89 0.11
CA GLU A 165 -5.87 15.55 0.40
C GLU A 165 -5.00 14.75 1.39
N LYS A 166 -3.82 15.26 1.74
CA LYS A 166 -2.86 14.58 2.62
C LYS A 166 -2.52 13.15 2.12
N ARG A 167 -2.47 12.91 0.79
CA ARG A 167 -2.13 11.62 0.17
C ARG A 167 -0.75 11.71 -0.46
N CYS A 168 0.10 10.72 -0.21
CA CYS A 168 1.38 10.55 -0.86
C CYS A 168 1.19 9.96 -2.27
N MET A 169 2.21 9.98 -3.12
CA MET A 169 2.14 9.42 -4.46
C MET A 169 1.81 7.93 -4.46
N HIS A 170 2.44 7.17 -3.58
CA HIS A 170 2.14 5.75 -3.41
C HIS A 170 0.69 5.48 -2.94
N ASP A 171 0.05 6.41 -2.20
CA ASP A 171 -1.36 6.32 -1.82
C ASP A 171 -2.29 6.49 -3.03
N TYR A 172 -1.93 7.37 -3.99
CA TYR A 172 -2.69 7.53 -5.24
C TYR A 172 -2.58 6.30 -6.12
N ILE A 173 -1.37 5.76 -6.30
CA ILE A 173 -1.12 4.56 -7.12
C ILE A 173 -1.91 3.36 -6.57
N ALA A 174 -1.93 3.19 -5.26
CA ALA A 174 -2.60 2.08 -4.60
C ALA A 174 -4.10 2.31 -4.32
N GLY A 175 -4.66 3.48 -4.64
CA GLY A 175 -6.04 3.81 -4.29
C GLY A 175 -6.31 3.76 -2.78
N THR A 176 -5.32 4.12 -1.95
CA THR A 176 -5.41 4.05 -0.49
C THR A 176 -5.39 5.42 0.16
N ILE A 177 -5.76 5.45 1.42
CA ILE A 177 -5.65 6.63 2.28
C ILE A 177 -5.30 6.19 3.70
N VAL A 178 -4.63 7.06 4.45
CA VAL A 178 -4.33 6.81 5.87
C VAL A 178 -5.32 7.57 6.73
N VAL A 179 -5.95 6.86 7.68
CA VAL A 179 -6.94 7.39 8.63
C VAL A 179 -6.49 7.10 10.07
N LYS A 180 -7.13 7.71 11.05
CA LYS A 180 -6.96 7.34 12.45
C LYS A 180 -7.48 5.91 12.68
N ALA A 181 -6.79 5.12 13.50
CA ALA A 181 -7.11 3.72 13.75
C ALA A 181 -8.29 3.56 14.69
#